data_1a6d7d3fdfdc5c11522ba41f477bf167
#
_entry.id   1a6d7d3fdfdc5c11522ba41f477bf167
#
_cell.length_a   1.000
_cell.length_b   1.000
_cell.length_c   1.000
_cell.angle_alpha   90.00
_cell.angle_beta   90.00
_cell.angle_gamma   90.00
#
_symmetry.space_group_name_H-M   'P 1'
#
loop_
_entity.id
_entity.type
_entity.pdbx_description
1 polymer ?
#
loop_
_entity_poly.entity_id
_entity_poly.type
_entity_poly.pdbx_seq_one_letter_code
_entity_poly.pdbx_strand_id
1 'polypeptide(L)'
;MSPSQVDEALEAMRGLFPETPLQLNEHLSARYGANVYLKREDLTPVRSYKIRGAFNFFRKIVGDSPSGTTFVCASAGNHAQGFAYVCRHFGVQGVV
;
A
#
# COMPACT_ATOMS: atom_id res chain seq x y z
N MET A 1 0.39 12.24 -11.52
CA MET A 1 1.56 11.82 -10.70
C MET A 1 2.79 11.75 -11.58
N SER A 2 3.85 12.45 -11.21
CA SER A 2 5.12 12.45 -11.94
C SER A 2 6.02 11.29 -11.52
N PRO A 3 7.02 10.90 -12.32
CA PRO A 3 8.00 9.88 -11.90
C PRO A 3 8.68 10.20 -10.57
N SER A 4 9.06 11.45 -10.35
CA SER A 4 9.70 11.86 -9.09
C SER A 4 8.79 11.69 -7.87
N GLN A 5 7.49 11.85 -8.02
CA GLN A 5 6.52 11.58 -6.95
C GLN A 5 6.41 10.09 -6.64
N VAL A 6 6.57 9.25 -7.65
CA VAL A 6 6.61 7.79 -7.45
C VAL A 6 7.87 7.38 -6.69
N ASP A 7 9.02 7.93 -7.07
CA ASP A 7 10.28 7.66 -6.38
C ASP A 7 10.26 8.12 -4.92
N GLU A 8 9.70 9.31 -4.67
CA GLU A 8 9.50 9.83 -3.32
C GLU A 8 8.60 8.90 -2.47
N ALA A 9 7.50 8.43 -3.06
CA ALA A 9 6.61 7.49 -2.38
C ALA A 9 7.31 6.15 -2.08
N LEU A 10 8.11 5.64 -3.02
CA LEU A 10 8.88 4.42 -2.84
C LEU A 10 9.86 4.55 -1.67
N GLU A 11 10.64 5.62 -1.64
CA GLU A 11 11.59 5.86 -0.54
C GLU A 11 10.88 5.95 0.82
N ALA A 12 9.75 6.64 0.87
CA ALA A 12 8.97 6.76 2.10
C ALA A 12 8.43 5.40 2.58
N MET A 13 8.10 4.48 1.67
CA MET A 13 7.56 3.16 2.01
C MET A 13 8.63 2.13 2.40
N ARG A 14 9.90 2.36 2.12
CA ARG A 14 10.97 1.39 2.40
C ARG A 14 11.05 0.98 3.87
N GLY A 15 10.70 1.87 4.78
CA GLY A 15 10.67 1.58 6.21
C GLY A 15 9.37 0.91 6.68
N LEU A 16 8.35 0.83 5.83
CA LEU A 16 7.03 0.30 6.22
C LEU A 16 6.96 -1.22 6.07
N PHE A 17 7.44 -1.74 4.95
CA PHE A 17 7.52 -3.18 4.68
C PHE A 17 8.57 -3.45 3.60
N PRO A 18 9.10 -4.69 3.52
CA PRO A 18 10.07 -5.07 2.50
C PRO A 18 9.49 -4.99 1.10
N GLU A 19 10.36 -4.82 0.11
CA GLU A 19 9.96 -4.88 -1.30
C GLU A 19 9.29 -6.21 -1.61
N THR A 20 8.11 -6.15 -2.24
CA THR A 20 7.41 -7.36 -2.66
C THR A 20 8.11 -8.00 -3.86
N PRO A 21 8.17 -9.35 -3.93
CA PRO A 21 8.84 -10.02 -5.03
C PRO A 21 8.18 -9.79 -6.39
N LEU A 22 8.99 -9.77 -7.43
CA LEU A 22 8.57 -9.91 -8.81
C LEU A 22 9.01 -11.29 -9.29
N GLN A 23 8.08 -12.22 -9.48
CA GLN A 23 8.35 -13.63 -9.71
C GLN A 23 7.87 -14.07 -11.08
N LEU A 24 8.75 -14.78 -11.83
CA LEU A 24 8.33 -15.50 -13.03
C LEU A 24 7.37 -16.62 -12.63
N ASN A 25 6.20 -16.65 -13.26
CA ASN A 25 5.24 -17.72 -13.09
C ASN A 25 5.32 -18.69 -14.26
N GLU A 26 5.83 -19.88 -14.01
CA GLU A 26 6.08 -20.88 -15.06
C GLU A 26 4.78 -21.39 -15.69
N HIS A 27 3.76 -21.63 -14.89
CA HIS A 27 2.46 -22.11 -15.37
C HIS A 27 1.80 -21.12 -16.34
N LEU A 28 1.69 -19.86 -15.94
CA LEU A 28 1.10 -18.81 -16.79
C LEU A 28 1.97 -18.53 -18.02
N SER A 29 3.29 -18.60 -17.86
CA SER A 29 4.21 -18.40 -18.98
C SER A 29 4.05 -19.48 -20.05
N ALA A 30 3.92 -20.74 -19.65
CA ALA A 30 3.67 -21.84 -20.56
C ALA A 30 2.30 -21.71 -21.22
N ARG A 31 1.27 -21.34 -20.46
CA ARG A 31 -0.10 -21.18 -20.96
C ARG A 31 -0.21 -20.11 -22.05
N TYR A 32 0.46 -18.97 -21.88
CA TYR A 32 0.33 -17.83 -22.77
C TYR A 32 1.49 -17.64 -23.74
N GLY A 33 2.48 -18.53 -23.72
CA GLY A 33 3.62 -18.44 -24.63
C GLY A 33 4.45 -17.16 -24.44
N ALA A 34 4.56 -16.66 -23.22
CA ALA A 34 5.25 -15.43 -22.88
C ALA A 34 5.88 -15.54 -21.49
N ASN A 35 6.82 -14.67 -21.18
CA ASN A 35 7.34 -14.57 -19.80
C ASN A 35 6.36 -13.75 -18.96
N VAL A 36 5.60 -14.43 -18.11
CA VAL A 36 4.61 -13.80 -17.23
C VAL A 36 5.18 -13.68 -15.82
N TYR A 37 5.29 -12.45 -15.34
CA TYR A 37 5.77 -12.14 -14.00
C TYR A 37 4.61 -11.69 -13.11
N LEU A 38 4.62 -12.13 -11.86
CA LEU A 38 3.68 -11.71 -10.85
C LEU A 38 4.37 -10.77 -9.85
N LYS A 39 3.87 -9.55 -9.73
CA LYS A 39 4.23 -8.66 -8.63
C LYS A 39 3.41 -9.07 -7.41
N ARG A 40 4.08 -9.66 -6.43
CA ARG A 40 3.43 -10.35 -5.32
C ARG A 40 2.92 -9.40 -4.23
N GLU A 41 1.90 -8.60 -4.56
CA GLU A 41 1.27 -7.67 -3.61
C GLU A 41 0.40 -8.38 -2.55
N ASP A 42 0.14 -9.65 -2.71
CA ASP A 42 -0.45 -10.52 -1.69
C ASP A 42 0.51 -10.77 -0.50
N LEU A 43 1.78 -10.39 -0.64
CA LEU A 43 2.80 -10.54 0.41
C LEU A 43 3.06 -9.25 1.20
N THR A 44 2.28 -8.20 0.98
CA THR A 44 2.29 -7.03 1.87
C THR A 44 1.71 -7.39 3.26
N PRO A 45 1.95 -6.57 4.29
CA PRO A 45 1.38 -6.82 5.62
C PRO A 45 -0.15 -6.97 5.65
N VAL A 46 -0.86 -6.33 4.71
CA VAL A 46 -2.33 -6.41 4.60
C VAL A 46 -2.79 -7.30 3.44
N ARG A 47 -1.87 -8.04 2.81
CA ARG A 47 -2.16 -8.99 1.75
C ARG A 47 -2.78 -8.40 0.48
N SER A 48 -2.59 -7.11 0.24
CA SER A 48 -3.01 -6.43 -0.98
C SER A 48 -2.15 -5.19 -1.25
N TYR A 49 -2.27 -4.62 -2.46
CA TYR A 49 -1.54 -3.41 -2.83
C TYR A 49 -2.09 -2.12 -2.18
N LYS A 50 -3.26 -2.18 -1.54
CA LYS A 50 -3.96 -0.99 -1.02
C LYS A 50 -3.17 -0.21 0.04
N ILE A 51 -2.28 -0.87 0.76
CA ILE A 51 -1.40 -0.23 1.74
C ILE A 51 -0.55 0.87 1.11
N ARG A 52 -0.15 0.74 -0.14
CA ARG A 52 0.70 1.71 -0.83
C ARG A 52 0.03 3.07 -0.98
N GLY A 53 -1.17 3.08 -1.54
CA GLY A 53 -1.93 4.32 -1.70
C GLY A 53 -2.37 4.92 -0.37
N ALA A 54 -2.83 4.09 0.55
CA ALA A 54 -3.21 4.53 1.88
C ALA A 54 -2.04 5.19 2.61
N PHE A 55 -0.89 4.55 2.65
CA PHE A 55 0.30 5.11 3.29
C PHE A 55 0.74 6.41 2.63
N ASN A 56 0.83 6.44 1.29
CA ASN A 56 1.27 7.64 0.57
C ASN A 56 0.36 8.84 0.80
N PHE A 57 -0.95 8.60 0.87
CA PHE A 57 -1.91 9.64 1.20
C PHE A 57 -1.72 10.15 2.64
N PHE A 58 -1.68 9.23 3.61
CA PHE A 58 -1.58 9.58 5.03
C PHE A 58 -0.30 10.35 5.37
N ARG A 59 0.86 9.92 4.84
CA ARG A 59 2.12 10.61 5.11
C ARG A 59 2.13 12.08 4.70
N LYS A 60 1.25 12.42 3.72
CA LYS A 60 1.12 13.81 3.22
C LYS A 60 0.20 14.66 4.08
N ILE A 61 -0.78 14.06 4.75
CA ILE A 61 -1.83 14.82 5.44
C ILE A 61 -1.76 14.75 6.96
N VAL A 62 -1.19 13.70 7.53
CA VAL A 62 -1.20 13.49 8.99
C VAL A 62 -0.48 14.61 9.73
N GLY A 63 0.67 15.06 9.21
CA GLY A 63 1.45 16.12 9.83
C GLY A 63 0.75 17.48 9.85
N ASP A 64 -0.16 17.73 8.92
CA ASP A 64 -0.92 18.97 8.78
C ASP A 64 -2.30 18.89 9.42
N SER A 65 -2.68 17.72 9.95
CA SER A 65 -3.99 17.51 10.56
C SER A 65 -3.96 17.91 12.04
N PRO A 66 -5.02 18.56 12.54
CA PRO A 66 -5.12 18.91 13.96
C PRO A 66 -5.04 17.67 14.85
N SER A 67 -4.49 17.84 16.06
CA SER A 67 -4.50 16.80 17.08
C SER A 67 -5.93 16.33 17.37
N GLY A 68 -6.14 15.02 17.46
CA GLY A 68 -7.46 14.45 17.69
C GLY A 68 -8.32 14.30 16.44
N THR A 69 -7.79 14.59 15.25
CA THR A 69 -8.50 14.33 13.98
C THR A 69 -8.82 12.83 13.86
N THR A 70 -10.06 12.53 13.52
CA THR A 70 -10.50 11.18 13.19
C THR A 70 -10.61 11.04 11.68
N PHE A 71 -9.95 10.02 11.15
CA PHE A 71 -10.01 9.70 9.72
C PHE A 71 -11.10 8.66 9.50
N VAL A 72 -11.80 8.75 8.38
CA VAL A 72 -12.88 7.82 8.05
C VAL A 72 -12.70 7.26 6.65
N CYS A 73 -13.09 6.01 6.45
CA CYS A 73 -13.22 5.44 5.12
C CYS A 73 -14.46 4.54 5.03
N ALA A 74 -14.98 4.35 3.82
CA ALA A 74 -16.09 3.46 3.55
C ALA A 74 -15.58 2.29 2.71
N SER A 75 -15.28 1.18 3.34
CA SER A 75 -14.80 -0.03 2.67
C SER A 75 -15.03 -1.24 3.57
N ALA A 76 -15.40 -2.36 2.97
CA ALA A 76 -15.53 -3.65 3.68
C ALA A 76 -14.39 -4.63 3.33
N GLY A 77 -13.37 -4.19 2.59
CA GLY A 77 -12.35 -5.09 2.05
C GLY A 77 -10.93 -4.57 2.20
N ASN A 78 -10.15 -4.74 1.14
CA ASN A 78 -8.71 -4.47 1.15
C ASN A 78 -8.34 -3.01 1.46
N HIS A 79 -9.17 -2.06 1.01
CA HIS A 79 -8.92 -0.66 1.33
C HIS A 79 -9.07 -0.40 2.83
N ALA A 80 -10.09 -0.97 3.47
CA ALA A 80 -10.27 -0.86 4.92
C ALA A 80 -9.08 -1.42 5.70
N GLN A 81 -8.53 -2.54 5.25
CA GLN A 81 -7.34 -3.13 5.88
C GLN A 81 -6.11 -2.25 5.73
N GLY A 82 -5.86 -1.71 4.54
CA GLY A 82 -4.77 -0.76 4.30
C GLY A 82 -4.93 0.51 5.14
N PHE A 83 -6.14 1.04 5.18
CA PHE A 83 -6.49 2.21 5.99
C PHE A 83 -6.24 1.96 7.49
N ALA A 84 -6.72 0.85 8.03
CA ALA A 84 -6.53 0.51 9.45
C ALA A 84 -5.03 0.35 9.79
N TYR A 85 -4.28 -0.27 8.90
CA TYR A 85 -2.84 -0.44 9.08
C TYR A 85 -2.11 0.90 9.18
N VAL A 86 -2.41 1.83 8.26
CA VAL A 86 -1.74 3.14 8.26
C VAL A 86 -2.21 4.03 9.41
N CYS A 87 -3.47 3.96 9.82
CA CYS A 87 -3.94 4.64 11.03
C CYS A 87 -3.14 4.20 12.24
N ARG A 88 -2.93 2.90 12.39
CA ARG A 88 -2.11 2.34 13.47
C ARG A 88 -0.65 2.79 13.36
N HIS A 89 -0.09 2.77 12.16
CA HIS A 89 1.30 3.18 11.93
C HIS A 89 1.55 4.65 12.33
N PHE A 90 0.64 5.53 11.98
CA PHE A 90 0.74 6.96 12.30
C PHE A 90 0.18 7.32 13.68
N GLY A 91 -0.39 6.38 14.40
CA GLY A 91 -0.95 6.63 15.74
C GLY A 91 -2.17 7.54 15.71
N VAL A 92 -2.98 7.46 14.65
CA VAL A 92 -4.20 8.29 14.48
C VAL A 92 -5.45 7.43 14.58
N GLN A 93 -6.57 8.08 14.94
CA GLN A 93 -7.85 7.40 15.04
C GLN A 93 -8.49 7.24 13.66
N GLY A 94 -8.93 6.02 13.36
CA GLY A 94 -9.63 5.70 12.13
C GLY A 94 -10.97 5.00 12.40
N VAL A 95 -11.93 5.26 11.54
CA VAL A 95 -13.25 4.61 11.56
C VAL A 95 -13.56 4.08 10.15
N VAL A 96 -13.98 2.83 10.08
CA VAL A 96 -14.39 2.16 8.83
C VAL A 96 -15.90 2.01 8.81
#